data_dc568c49ff4cbfa74bb1c30f0e6942e4
#
_entry.id   dc568c49ff4cbfa74bb1c30f0e6942e4
#
_cell.length_a   1.000
_cell.length_b   1.000
_cell.length_c   1.000
_cell.angle_alpha   90.00
_cell.angle_beta   90.00
_cell.angle_gamma   90.00
#
_symmetry.space_group_name_H-M   'P 1'
#
loop_
_entity.id
_entity.type
_entity.pdbx_description
1 polymer ?
#
loop_
_entity_poly.entity_id
_entity_poly.type
_entity_poly.pdbx_seq_one_letter_code
_entity_poly.pdbx_strand_id
1 'polypeptide(L)'
;AYNAVFAKTMPVLSPGFEIETELSIHAVDKRWRIAEVPIDYRDRPEGSESKLDTFSDGCKVLLMILSLFKDYRPLALFSWVALLFCVLGLVAGVPVVWEFAATGLVPKLPSALLAVALVFIGILSFTCGLILDTVVKGTRKQYELQVTEAYREHGRR
;
A
#
# COMPACT_ATOMS: atom_id res chain seq x y z
N ALA A 1 -4.60 7.80 25.28
CA ALA A 1 -5.99 8.28 25.42
C ALA A 1 -6.50 8.70 24.04
N TYR A 2 -7.75 8.42 23.71
CA TYR A 2 -8.34 8.75 22.41
C TYR A 2 -9.56 9.66 22.61
N ASN A 3 -9.76 10.57 21.65
CA ASN A 3 -10.98 11.38 21.60
C ASN A 3 -12.18 10.47 21.25
N ALA A 4 -13.35 10.75 21.83
CA ALA A 4 -14.57 9.99 21.60
C ALA A 4 -15.00 9.96 20.11
N VAL A 5 -14.79 11.05 19.37
CA VAL A 5 -15.08 11.11 17.94
C VAL A 5 -14.13 10.21 17.16
N PHE A 6 -12.83 10.25 17.47
CA PHE A 6 -11.83 9.35 16.87
C PHE A 6 -12.19 7.89 17.08
N ALA A 7 -12.51 7.51 18.36
CA ALA A 7 -12.85 6.14 18.69
C ALA A 7 -14.13 5.62 17.99
N LYS A 8 -15.09 6.52 17.70
CA LYS A 8 -16.33 6.15 17.02
C LYS A 8 -16.21 6.10 15.49
N THR A 9 -15.28 6.87 14.93
CA THR A 9 -15.12 6.97 13.48
C THR A 9 -14.02 6.08 12.92
N MET A 10 -13.26 5.43 13.79
CA MET A 10 -12.20 4.54 13.38
C MET A 10 -12.72 3.12 13.16
N PRO A 11 -12.63 2.57 11.94
CA PRO A 11 -12.85 1.15 11.72
C PRO A 11 -11.63 0.36 12.21
N VAL A 12 -11.79 -0.45 13.24
CA VAL A 12 -10.76 -1.40 13.68
C VAL A 12 -10.92 -2.66 12.84
N LEU A 13 -9.94 -2.93 11.99
CA LEU A 13 -9.97 -4.07 11.07
C LEU A 13 -9.03 -5.19 11.51
N SER A 14 -8.00 -4.87 12.28
CA SER A 14 -6.97 -5.83 12.70
C SER A 14 -7.30 -6.47 14.04
N PRO A 15 -7.32 -7.82 14.14
CA PRO A 15 -7.64 -8.53 15.37
C PRO A 15 -6.46 -8.74 16.34
N GLY A 16 -5.25 -8.23 16.02
CA GLY A 16 -4.01 -8.58 16.71
C GLY A 16 -3.14 -7.40 17.12
N PHE A 17 -1.84 -7.66 17.28
CA PHE A 17 -0.81 -6.69 17.67
C PHE A 17 -0.70 -5.49 16.70
N GLU A 18 -1.23 -5.64 15.50
CA GLU A 18 -1.21 -4.67 14.41
C GLU A 18 -2.10 -3.46 14.67
N ILE A 19 -3.01 -3.56 15.66
CA ILE A 19 -3.98 -2.50 16.00
C ILE A 19 -3.31 -1.17 16.37
N GLU A 20 -2.17 -1.20 17.05
CA GLU A 20 -1.43 0.03 17.43
C GLU A 20 -0.86 0.73 16.19
N THR A 21 -0.34 -0.05 15.25
CA THR A 21 0.17 0.46 13.98
C THR A 21 -0.95 1.00 13.11
N GLU A 22 -2.08 0.29 13.05
CA GLU A 22 -3.28 0.72 12.33
C GLU A 22 -3.82 2.04 12.88
N LEU A 23 -3.93 2.18 14.21
CA LEU A 23 -4.35 3.40 14.90
C LEU A 23 -3.43 4.58 14.57
N SER A 24 -2.12 4.36 14.66
CA SER A 24 -1.13 5.41 14.39
C SER A 24 -1.17 5.86 12.94
N ILE A 25 -1.22 4.93 11.99
CA ILE A 25 -1.30 5.23 10.55
C ILE A 25 -2.61 5.94 10.22
N HIS A 26 -3.74 5.48 10.79
CA HIS A 26 -5.04 6.11 10.60
C HIS A 26 -5.04 7.56 11.12
N ALA A 27 -4.48 7.79 12.31
CA ALA A 27 -4.39 9.12 12.89
C ALA A 27 -3.55 10.07 12.01
N VAL A 28 -2.41 9.59 11.47
CA VAL A 28 -1.54 10.37 10.57
C VAL A 28 -2.23 10.61 9.22
N ASP A 29 -2.81 9.57 8.60
CA ASP A 29 -3.49 9.70 7.29
C ASP A 29 -4.66 10.68 7.34
N LYS A 30 -5.41 10.67 8.43
CA LYS A 30 -6.56 11.55 8.64
C LYS A 30 -6.20 12.89 9.29
N ARG A 31 -4.91 13.16 9.48
CA ARG A 31 -4.38 14.41 10.06
C ARG A 31 -4.97 14.76 11.44
N TRP A 32 -5.21 13.74 12.26
CA TRP A 32 -5.58 13.97 13.64
C TRP A 32 -4.41 14.57 14.42
N ARG A 33 -4.71 15.41 15.41
CA ARG A 33 -3.68 15.93 16.32
C ARG A 33 -3.20 14.81 17.23
N ILE A 34 -1.91 14.50 17.16
CA ILE A 34 -1.24 13.51 18.01
C ILE A 34 -0.41 14.30 19.03
N ALA A 35 -0.56 13.96 20.30
CA ALA A 35 0.30 14.48 21.38
C ALA A 35 1.10 13.32 21.96
N GLU A 36 2.40 13.50 22.06
CA GLU A 36 3.30 12.56 22.72
C GLU A 36 3.43 12.94 24.19
N VAL A 37 3.20 11.98 25.05
CA VAL A 37 3.36 12.14 26.50
C VAL A 37 4.48 11.21 26.95
N PRO A 38 5.56 11.73 27.54
CA PRO A 38 6.61 10.89 28.09
C PRO A 38 6.06 10.06 29.26
N ILE A 39 6.32 8.78 29.21
CA ILE A 39 5.96 7.83 30.27
C ILE A 39 7.21 7.14 30.79
N ASP A 40 7.28 6.89 32.10
CA ASP A 40 8.34 6.08 32.67
C ASP A 40 8.18 4.63 32.24
N TYR A 41 9.14 4.14 31.48
CA TYR A 41 9.17 2.75 31.03
C TYR A 41 9.97 1.92 32.03
N ARG A 42 9.36 0.89 32.58
CA ARG A 42 10.08 -0.12 33.38
C ARG A 42 10.52 -1.25 32.46
N ASP A 43 11.81 -1.56 32.50
CA ASP A 43 12.36 -2.68 31.78
C ASP A 43 11.71 -4.00 32.21
N ARG A 44 11.61 -4.93 31.27
CA ARG A 44 11.08 -6.27 31.55
C ARG A 44 11.99 -6.97 32.54
N PRO A 45 11.41 -7.82 33.44
CA PRO A 45 12.21 -8.67 34.33
C PRO A 45 13.20 -9.51 33.53
N GLU A 46 14.42 -9.67 34.05
CA GLU A 46 15.43 -10.54 33.48
C GLU A 46 14.89 -11.98 33.32
N GLY A 47 15.02 -12.55 32.12
CA GLY A 47 14.51 -13.91 31.78
C GLY A 47 13.32 -13.96 30.84
N SER A 48 12.77 -12.83 30.39
CA SER A 48 11.73 -12.84 29.35
C SER A 48 12.37 -12.83 27.96
N GLU A 49 12.49 -14.02 27.35
CA GLU A 49 12.94 -14.16 25.96
C GLU A 49 11.91 -13.58 24.99
N SER A 50 12.40 -12.80 24.00
CA SER A 50 11.57 -12.38 22.87
C SER A 50 11.32 -13.59 21.98
N LYS A 51 10.07 -14.01 21.85
CA LYS A 51 9.64 -15.08 20.91
C LYS A 51 9.58 -14.61 19.45
N LEU A 52 10.33 -13.59 19.09
CA LEU A 52 10.36 -13.03 17.75
C LEU A 52 11.30 -13.87 16.87
N ASP A 53 10.73 -14.55 15.89
CA ASP A 53 11.47 -15.28 14.86
C ASP A 53 11.83 -14.29 13.75
N THR A 54 13.10 -13.82 13.76
CA THR A 54 13.58 -12.67 12.97
C THR A 54 13.24 -12.76 11.49
N PHE A 55 13.29 -13.93 10.88
CA PHE A 55 13.02 -14.10 9.45
C PHE A 55 11.51 -14.15 9.16
N SER A 56 10.75 -14.92 9.94
CA SER A 56 9.29 -15.04 9.80
C SER A 56 8.60 -13.72 10.07
N ASP A 57 9.02 -13.01 11.12
CA ASP A 57 8.42 -11.73 11.49
C ASP A 57 8.86 -10.61 10.54
N GLY A 58 10.08 -10.68 10.00
CA GLY A 58 10.54 -9.78 8.93
C GLY A 58 9.69 -9.88 7.66
N CYS A 59 9.33 -11.09 7.22
CA CYS A 59 8.42 -11.31 6.11
C CYS A 59 7.01 -10.77 6.39
N LYS A 60 6.48 -10.96 7.59
CA LYS A 60 5.17 -10.42 7.99
C LYS A 60 5.17 -8.89 7.96
N VAL A 61 6.21 -8.27 8.50
CA VAL A 61 6.37 -6.81 8.46
C VAL A 61 6.44 -6.29 7.01
N LEU A 62 7.19 -6.98 6.13
CA LEU A 62 7.28 -6.61 4.72
C LEU A 62 5.92 -6.71 4.02
N LEU A 63 5.18 -7.80 4.23
CA LEU A 63 3.83 -7.98 3.69
C LEU A 63 2.86 -6.94 4.22
N MET A 64 2.98 -6.57 5.50
CA MET A 64 2.20 -5.50 6.12
C MET A 64 2.51 -4.15 5.46
N ILE A 65 3.78 -3.81 5.26
CA ILE A 65 4.19 -2.57 4.57
C ILE A 65 3.62 -2.53 3.15
N LEU A 66 3.71 -3.63 2.39
CA LEU A 66 3.14 -3.72 1.04
C LEU A 66 1.62 -3.56 1.05
N SER A 67 0.93 -4.19 2.00
CA SER A 67 -0.52 -4.03 2.17
C SER A 67 -0.90 -2.58 2.49
N LEU A 68 -0.19 -1.96 3.43
CA LEU A 68 -0.40 -0.54 3.75
C LEU A 68 -0.14 0.36 2.54
N PHE A 69 0.93 0.09 1.78
CA PHE A 69 1.24 0.86 0.58
C PHE A 69 0.15 0.73 -0.48
N LYS A 70 -0.40 -0.49 -0.64
CA LYS A 70 -1.56 -0.76 -1.52
C LYS A 70 -2.81 0.00 -1.08
N ASP A 71 -3.06 0.08 0.24
CA ASP A 71 -4.28 0.68 0.77
C ASP A 71 -4.21 2.21 0.86
N TYR A 72 -3.04 2.78 1.06
CA TYR A 72 -2.86 4.23 1.22
C TYR A 72 -2.36 4.97 -0.02
N ARG A 73 -1.53 4.32 -0.86
CA ARG A 73 -0.97 4.90 -2.09
C ARG A 73 -0.89 3.89 -3.23
N PRO A 74 -2.04 3.33 -3.66
CA PRO A 74 -2.06 2.28 -4.67
C PRO A 74 -1.44 2.72 -5.99
N LEU A 75 -1.71 3.95 -6.44
CA LEU A 75 -1.16 4.46 -7.69
C LEU A 75 0.37 4.42 -7.72
N ALA A 76 1.04 4.81 -6.63
CA ALA A 76 2.50 4.77 -6.57
C ALA A 76 3.03 3.34 -6.66
N LEU A 77 2.45 2.40 -5.91
CA LEU A 77 2.84 0.99 -5.94
C LEU A 77 2.70 0.39 -7.34
N PHE A 78 1.51 0.52 -7.92
CA PHE A 78 1.21 -0.06 -9.22
C PHE A 78 1.95 0.65 -10.36
N SER A 79 2.29 1.94 -10.24
CA SER A 79 3.15 2.64 -11.20
C SER A 79 4.57 2.09 -11.22
N TRP A 80 5.14 1.75 -10.06
CA TRP A 80 6.46 1.11 -10.01
C TRP A 80 6.44 -0.29 -10.62
N VAL A 81 5.39 -1.08 -10.33
CA VAL A 81 5.19 -2.40 -10.95
C VAL A 81 5.04 -2.26 -12.46
N ALA A 82 4.22 -1.32 -12.91
CA ALA A 82 4.01 -1.05 -14.34
C ALA A 82 5.32 -0.64 -15.04
N LEU A 83 6.10 0.26 -14.43
CA LEU A 83 7.39 0.68 -14.95
C LEU A 83 8.35 -0.49 -15.08
N LEU A 84 8.42 -1.35 -14.06
CA LEU A 84 9.26 -2.54 -14.09
C LEU A 84 8.90 -3.45 -15.28
N PHE A 85 7.62 -3.78 -15.44
CA PHE A 85 7.17 -4.65 -16.54
C PHE A 85 7.35 -4.00 -17.91
N CYS A 86 7.13 -2.69 -18.05
CA CYS A 86 7.38 -1.97 -19.28
C CYS A 86 8.88 -1.97 -19.64
N VAL A 87 9.77 -1.74 -18.68
CA VAL A 87 11.21 -1.79 -18.91
C VAL A 87 11.66 -3.19 -19.33
N LEU A 88 11.20 -4.24 -18.62
CA LEU A 88 11.48 -5.63 -18.99
C LEU A 88 10.95 -5.97 -20.39
N GLY A 89 9.76 -5.51 -20.73
CA GLY A 89 9.17 -5.67 -22.06
C GLY A 89 9.98 -4.97 -23.16
N LEU A 90 10.45 -3.75 -22.90
CA LEU A 90 11.33 -3.02 -23.82
C LEU A 90 12.68 -3.73 -23.99
N VAL A 91 13.31 -4.17 -22.92
CA VAL A 91 14.58 -4.92 -22.98
C VAL A 91 14.44 -6.19 -23.80
N ALA A 92 13.31 -6.92 -23.65
CA ALA A 92 13.03 -8.11 -24.46
C ALA A 92 12.64 -7.80 -25.91
N GLY A 93 11.94 -6.66 -26.15
CA GLY A 93 11.40 -6.31 -27.44
C GLY A 93 12.38 -5.59 -28.38
N VAL A 94 13.26 -4.72 -27.84
CA VAL A 94 14.21 -3.95 -28.65
C VAL A 94 15.08 -4.85 -29.55
N PRO A 95 15.68 -5.96 -29.07
CA PRO A 95 16.46 -6.85 -29.93
C PRO A 95 15.63 -7.48 -31.06
N VAL A 96 14.36 -7.80 -30.78
CA VAL A 96 13.45 -8.40 -31.77
C VAL A 96 13.12 -7.40 -32.88
N VAL A 97 12.82 -6.15 -32.51
CA VAL A 97 12.56 -5.06 -33.47
C VAL A 97 13.79 -4.76 -34.31
N TRP A 98 14.98 -4.75 -33.69
CA TRP A 98 16.23 -4.53 -34.39
C TRP A 98 16.53 -5.63 -35.42
N GLU A 99 16.36 -6.89 -35.03
CA GLU A 99 16.58 -8.05 -35.91
C GLU A 99 15.56 -8.04 -37.07
N PHE A 100 14.30 -7.69 -36.81
CA PHE A 100 13.30 -7.51 -37.86
C PHE A 100 13.65 -6.39 -38.84
N ALA A 101 14.14 -5.24 -38.35
CA ALA A 101 14.53 -4.13 -39.19
C ALA A 101 15.75 -4.46 -40.11
N ALA A 102 16.61 -5.35 -39.62
CA ALA A 102 17.80 -5.78 -40.38
C ALA A 102 17.52 -6.91 -41.36
N THR A 103 16.63 -7.84 -41.07
CA THR A 103 16.42 -9.07 -41.84
C THR A 103 15.05 -9.18 -42.51
N GLY A 104 14.07 -8.37 -42.11
CA GLY A 104 12.65 -8.49 -42.52
C GLY A 104 11.93 -9.70 -41.96
N LEU A 105 12.56 -10.48 -41.09
CA LEU A 105 12.02 -11.70 -40.51
C LEU A 105 11.98 -11.62 -38.98
N VAL A 106 11.06 -12.35 -38.34
CA VAL A 106 10.94 -12.46 -36.88
C VAL A 106 11.35 -13.87 -36.45
N PRO A 107 12.65 -14.18 -36.36
CA PRO A 107 13.10 -15.54 -36.05
C PRO A 107 12.81 -15.94 -34.59
N LYS A 108 12.65 -14.94 -33.69
CA LYS A 108 12.40 -15.14 -32.25
C LYS A 108 10.97 -14.81 -31.85
N LEU A 109 10.00 -15.47 -32.48
CA LEU A 109 8.58 -15.27 -32.18
C LEU A 109 8.22 -15.39 -30.69
N PRO A 110 8.76 -16.36 -29.90
CA PRO A 110 8.46 -16.46 -28.46
C PRO A 110 8.91 -15.22 -27.67
N SER A 111 10.08 -14.64 -28.03
CA SER A 111 10.59 -13.42 -27.37
C SER A 111 9.73 -12.19 -27.72
N ALA A 112 9.21 -12.11 -28.95
CA ALA A 112 8.29 -11.05 -29.37
C ALA A 112 7.00 -11.11 -28.56
N LEU A 113 6.42 -12.30 -28.41
CA LEU A 113 5.20 -12.52 -27.61
C LEU A 113 5.42 -12.19 -26.14
N LEU A 114 6.57 -12.61 -25.58
CA LEU A 114 6.94 -12.28 -24.20
C LEU A 114 7.04 -10.77 -24.00
N ALA A 115 7.69 -10.05 -24.90
CA ALA A 115 7.83 -8.59 -24.84
C ALA A 115 6.46 -7.90 -24.83
N VAL A 116 5.55 -8.30 -25.72
CA VAL A 116 4.17 -7.77 -25.79
C VAL A 116 3.41 -8.07 -24.50
N ALA A 117 3.49 -9.32 -24.01
CA ALA A 117 2.83 -9.73 -22.77
C ALA A 117 3.30 -8.92 -21.56
N LEU A 118 4.61 -8.67 -21.44
CA LEU A 118 5.18 -7.86 -20.35
C LEU A 118 4.68 -6.41 -20.41
N VAL A 119 4.71 -5.78 -21.58
CA VAL A 119 4.18 -4.41 -21.74
C VAL A 119 2.69 -4.36 -21.41
N PHE A 120 1.92 -5.35 -21.85
CA PHE A 120 0.48 -5.44 -21.58
C PHE A 120 0.20 -5.57 -20.08
N ILE A 121 0.94 -6.42 -19.36
CA ILE A 121 0.87 -6.54 -17.90
C ILE A 121 1.20 -5.21 -17.24
N GLY A 122 2.20 -4.48 -17.73
CA GLY A 122 2.56 -3.14 -17.26
C GLY A 122 1.39 -2.17 -17.38
N ILE A 123 0.75 -2.10 -18.55
CA ILE A 123 -0.42 -1.23 -18.80
C ILE A 123 -1.59 -1.62 -17.89
N LEU A 124 -1.88 -2.91 -17.75
CA LEU A 124 -2.94 -3.38 -16.85
C LEU A 124 -2.65 -3.00 -15.39
N SER A 125 -1.41 -3.18 -14.94
CA SER A 125 -1.00 -2.78 -13.59
C SER A 125 -1.22 -1.29 -13.35
N PHE A 126 -0.82 -0.43 -14.28
CA PHE A 126 -1.06 1.01 -14.17
C PHE A 126 -2.54 1.36 -14.11
N THR A 127 -3.36 0.73 -14.96
CA THR A 127 -4.82 0.92 -14.96
C THR A 127 -5.44 0.50 -13.64
N CYS A 128 -5.02 -0.64 -13.07
CA CYS A 128 -5.44 -1.07 -11.74
C CYS A 128 -5.07 -0.05 -10.67
N GLY A 129 -3.86 0.52 -10.74
CA GLY A 129 -3.41 1.58 -9.85
C GLY A 129 -4.29 2.82 -9.89
N LEU A 130 -4.70 3.27 -11.09
CA LEU A 130 -5.61 4.41 -11.26
C LEU A 130 -7.00 4.14 -10.66
N ILE A 131 -7.55 2.95 -10.89
CA ILE A 131 -8.86 2.57 -10.34
C ILE A 131 -8.81 2.56 -8.82
N LEU A 132 -7.82 1.89 -8.24
CA LEU A 132 -7.65 1.81 -6.78
C LEU A 132 -7.42 3.18 -6.14
N ASP A 133 -6.65 4.06 -6.76
CA ASP A 133 -6.42 5.42 -6.27
C ASP A 133 -7.72 6.23 -6.25
N THR A 134 -8.58 6.05 -7.24
CA THR A 134 -9.91 6.67 -7.28
C THR A 134 -10.81 6.16 -6.16
N VAL A 135 -10.78 4.86 -5.89
CA VAL A 135 -11.52 4.24 -4.78
C VAL A 135 -11.03 4.79 -3.44
N VAL A 136 -9.72 4.84 -3.21
CA VAL A 136 -9.14 5.38 -1.96
C VAL A 136 -9.54 6.83 -1.75
N LYS A 137 -9.48 7.67 -2.80
CA LYS A 137 -9.93 9.06 -2.74
C LYS A 137 -11.42 9.18 -2.43
N GLY A 138 -12.24 8.30 -2.98
CA GLY A 138 -13.67 8.22 -2.68
C GLY A 138 -13.93 7.88 -1.20
N THR A 139 -13.24 6.88 -0.67
CA THR A 139 -13.34 6.46 0.73
C THR A 139 -12.91 7.57 1.70
N ARG A 140 -11.85 8.34 1.35
CA ARG A 140 -11.44 9.50 2.16
C ARG A 140 -12.52 10.57 2.26
N LYS A 141 -13.18 10.89 1.14
CA LYS A 141 -14.32 11.87 1.16
C LYS A 141 -15.48 11.37 2.01
N GLN A 142 -15.82 10.10 1.92
CA GLN A 142 -16.88 9.52 2.77
C GLN A 142 -16.53 9.60 4.25
N TYR A 143 -15.28 9.31 4.60
CA TYR A 143 -14.80 9.43 5.97
C TYR A 143 -14.92 10.87 6.51
N GLU A 144 -14.54 11.88 5.73
CA GLU A 144 -14.67 13.30 6.11
C GLU A 144 -16.12 13.69 6.39
N LEU A 145 -17.08 13.17 5.61
CA LEU A 145 -18.49 13.38 5.86
C LEU A 145 -18.94 12.73 7.17
N GLN A 146 -18.55 11.48 7.43
CA GLN A 146 -18.89 10.78 8.67
C GLN A 146 -18.32 11.49 9.91
N VAL A 147 -17.08 11.97 9.83
CA VAL A 147 -16.47 12.74 10.93
C VAL A 147 -17.25 14.03 11.18
N THR A 148 -17.67 14.72 10.12
CA THR A 148 -18.45 15.96 10.25
C THR A 148 -19.82 15.71 10.91
N GLU A 149 -20.48 14.61 10.56
CA GLU A 149 -21.74 14.20 11.19
C GLU A 149 -21.54 13.86 12.66
N ALA A 150 -20.50 13.09 12.99
CA ALA A 150 -20.17 12.71 14.36
C ALA A 150 -19.88 13.94 15.26
N TYR A 151 -19.23 14.98 14.72
CA TYR A 151 -19.02 16.23 15.44
C TYR A 151 -20.33 16.99 15.67
N ARG A 152 -21.24 17.02 14.69
CA ARG A 152 -22.56 17.66 14.85
C ARG A 152 -23.42 17.00 15.92
N GLU A 153 -23.41 15.67 15.99
CA GLU A 153 -24.12 14.93 17.02
C GLU A 153 -23.52 15.16 18.41
N HIS A 154 -22.21 15.26 18.51
CA HIS A 154 -21.55 15.49 19.81
C HIS A 154 -21.75 16.90 20.35
N GLY A 155 -21.83 17.90 19.47
CA GLY A 155 -22.11 19.30 19.83
C GLY A 155 -23.58 19.60 20.15
N ARG A 156 -24.48 18.66 19.91
CA ARG A 156 -25.91 18.77 20.26
C ARG A 156 -26.27 18.16 21.63
N ARG A 157 -25.33 17.48 22.28
CA ARG A 157 -25.46 16.93 23.64
C ARG A 157 -24.74 17.78 24.65
#